data_76b877c22117385928009fc2e6fad670
#
_entry.id   76b877c22117385928009fc2e6fad670
#
_cell.length_a   1.000
_cell.length_b   1.000
_cell.length_c   1.000
_cell.angle_alpha   90.00
_cell.angle_beta   90.00
_cell.angle_gamma   90.00
#
_symmetry.space_group_name_H-M   'P 1'
#
loop_
_entity.id
_entity.type
_entity.pdbx_description
1 polymer ?
#
loop_
_entity_poly.entity_id
_entity_poly.type
_entity_poly.pdbx_seq_one_letter_code
_entity_poly.pdbx_strand_id
1 'polypeptide(L)'
;GVHDVWIIDGLAYSSNWADGVHIVDVGATKLNEADRSKNQYNPFLAMAGQGSPGNPVKLGEMKDPNGHNHAAFPFISQSSDKFYIIAGDEYGGEFGMAGGFHFLDFTDPNNPEETAVYQVPEAGSHNHWVHGDTLLASYYQGGLRVVDISGELMGDIYAQGREIAYFNSSDPKGYVANRPNVWGTMPYKGLIYFSDMNNGLW
;
A
#
# COMPACT_ATOMS: atom_id res chain seq x y z
N GLY A 1 14.99 10.18 -1.18
CA GLY A 1 15.15 9.77 0.23
C GLY A 1 13.93 9.01 0.71
N VAL A 2 14.04 8.30 1.84
CA VAL A 2 12.92 7.55 2.44
C VAL A 2 11.84 8.54 2.88
N HIS A 3 10.60 8.27 2.51
CA HIS A 3 9.42 9.02 2.93
C HIS A 3 8.64 8.25 4.01
N ASP A 4 8.27 7.00 3.75
CA ASP A 4 7.55 6.13 4.67
C ASP A 4 8.16 4.74 4.70
N VAL A 5 7.91 3.95 5.76
CA VAL A 5 8.42 2.59 5.89
C VAL A 5 7.49 1.71 6.70
N TRP A 6 7.19 0.53 6.16
CA TRP A 6 6.61 -0.60 6.89
C TRP A 6 7.70 -1.58 7.29
N ILE A 7 7.66 -2.07 8.52
CA ILE A 7 8.58 -3.12 8.98
C ILE A 7 7.75 -4.32 9.45
N ILE A 8 7.92 -5.44 8.76
CA ILE A 8 7.24 -6.71 9.04
C ILE A 8 8.29 -7.81 9.01
N ASP A 9 8.34 -8.65 10.04
CA ASP A 9 9.24 -9.81 10.16
C ASP A 9 10.72 -9.47 9.93
N GLY A 10 11.14 -8.25 10.29
CA GLY A 10 12.52 -7.79 10.13
C GLY A 10 12.86 -7.36 8.70
N LEU A 11 11.88 -7.24 7.82
CA LEU A 11 11.99 -6.63 6.49
C LEU A 11 11.37 -5.23 6.52
N ALA A 12 12.11 -4.25 6.03
CA ALA A 12 11.63 -2.89 5.82
C ALA A 12 11.23 -2.69 4.35
N TYR A 13 10.01 -2.23 4.14
CA TYR A 13 9.45 -1.84 2.85
C TYR A 13 9.39 -0.33 2.82
N SER A 14 10.35 0.31 2.17
CA SER A 14 10.47 1.75 2.19
C SER A 14 10.02 2.40 0.88
N SER A 15 9.35 3.53 1.04
CA SER A 15 8.88 4.37 -0.06
C SER A 15 9.84 5.52 -0.25
N ASN A 16 10.32 5.72 -1.46
CA ASN A 16 11.45 6.60 -1.74
C ASN A 16 11.18 7.61 -2.87
N TRP A 17 9.96 8.08 -3.01
CA TRP A 17 9.55 8.98 -4.09
C TRP A 17 9.90 8.42 -5.48
N ALA A 18 10.66 9.17 -6.28
CA ALA A 18 11.07 8.78 -7.62
C ALA A 18 11.96 7.53 -7.68
N ASP A 19 12.57 7.14 -6.56
CA ASP A 19 13.38 5.91 -6.48
C ASP A 19 12.50 4.66 -6.26
N GLY A 20 11.19 4.84 -5.96
CA GLY A 20 10.20 3.77 -5.81
C GLY A 20 10.30 3.02 -4.50
N VAL A 21 9.97 1.74 -4.54
CA VAL A 21 9.95 0.84 -3.38
C VAL A 21 11.28 0.14 -3.23
N HIS A 22 11.84 0.13 -2.01
CA HIS A 22 12.99 -0.70 -1.65
C HIS A 22 12.62 -1.69 -0.55
N ILE A 23 13.07 -2.93 -0.69
CA ILE A 23 12.93 -3.99 0.31
C ILE A 23 14.29 -4.24 0.94
N VAL A 24 14.36 -4.09 2.26
CA VAL A 24 15.63 -4.10 3.00
C VAL A 24 15.54 -5.06 4.19
N ASP A 25 16.47 -5.98 4.30
CA ASP A 25 16.68 -6.80 5.49
C ASP A 25 17.30 -5.95 6.60
N VAL A 26 16.54 -5.76 7.68
CA VAL A 26 16.96 -5.02 8.88
C VAL A 26 17.02 -5.92 10.13
N GLY A 27 17.05 -7.23 9.91
CA GLY A 27 17.12 -8.26 10.96
C GLY A 27 16.09 -9.38 10.79
N ALA A 28 15.71 -9.67 9.56
CA ALA A 28 14.80 -10.75 9.27
C ALA A 28 15.44 -12.12 9.48
N THR A 29 14.62 -13.08 9.94
CA THR A 29 15.03 -14.48 10.00
C THR A 29 14.81 -15.14 8.66
N LYS A 30 15.86 -15.74 8.11
CA LYS A 30 15.76 -16.46 6.84
C LYS A 30 14.80 -17.64 6.95
N LEU A 31 13.83 -17.72 6.06
CA LEU A 31 12.98 -18.89 5.90
C LEU A 31 13.58 -19.87 4.87
N ASN A 32 13.50 -21.16 5.16
CA ASN A 32 13.78 -22.20 4.19
C ASN A 32 12.59 -22.41 3.28
N GLU A 33 12.83 -22.76 2.02
CA GLU A 33 11.73 -23.07 1.08
C GLU A 33 10.83 -24.22 1.56
N ALA A 34 11.36 -25.13 2.37
CA ALA A 34 10.59 -26.22 2.99
C ALA A 34 9.55 -25.73 3.99
N ASP A 35 9.73 -24.52 4.54
CA ASP A 35 8.81 -23.89 5.50
C ASP A 35 7.72 -23.07 4.81
N ARG A 36 7.61 -23.19 3.49
CA ARG A 36 6.63 -22.57 2.64
C ARG A 36 5.25 -23.11 2.97
N SER A 37 4.59 -22.52 3.97
CA SER A 37 3.16 -22.78 4.16
C SER A 37 2.37 -21.95 3.15
N LYS A 38 1.35 -22.54 2.53
CA LYS A 38 0.42 -21.78 1.68
C LYS A 38 -0.12 -20.58 2.44
N ASN A 39 -0.26 -19.45 1.76
CA ASN A 39 -0.83 -18.20 2.26
C ASN A 39 0.04 -17.42 3.26
N GLN A 40 1.31 -17.75 3.42
CA GLN A 40 2.23 -17.01 4.30
C GLN A 40 3.64 -16.84 3.73
N TYR A 41 3.80 -17.06 2.42
CA TYR A 41 5.12 -17.01 1.82
C TYR A 41 5.48 -15.61 1.31
N ASN A 42 6.37 -14.97 2.05
CA ASN A 42 7.07 -13.77 1.61
C ASN A 42 8.41 -14.19 0.98
N PRO A 43 8.61 -14.01 -0.33
CA PRO A 43 9.81 -14.48 -1.03
C PRO A 43 11.10 -13.80 -0.53
N PHE A 44 11.02 -12.59 -0.01
CA PHE A 44 12.17 -11.89 0.55
C PHE A 44 12.71 -12.53 1.83
N LEU A 45 11.89 -13.24 2.60
CA LEU A 45 12.39 -13.99 3.76
C LEU A 45 13.32 -15.15 3.37
N ALA A 46 13.18 -15.70 2.16
CA ALA A 46 14.14 -16.69 1.66
C ALA A 46 15.50 -16.08 1.30
N MET A 47 15.53 -14.79 0.98
CA MET A 47 16.74 -14.02 0.64
C MET A 47 17.40 -13.38 1.86
N ALA A 48 16.66 -13.23 2.96
CA ALA A 48 17.07 -12.54 4.18
C ALA A 48 18.10 -13.31 5.03
N GLY A 49 18.45 -12.75 6.19
CA GLY A 49 19.31 -13.36 7.23
C GLY A 49 20.74 -12.85 7.25
N GLN A 50 21.02 -11.76 6.55
CA GLN A 50 22.35 -11.10 6.58
C GLN A 50 22.26 -9.64 7.06
N GLY A 51 21.04 -9.07 7.10
CA GLY A 51 20.79 -7.72 7.55
C GLY A 51 20.68 -7.60 9.06
N SER A 52 20.84 -6.38 9.53
CA SER A 52 20.57 -5.97 10.92
C SER A 52 20.25 -4.48 10.97
N PRO A 53 19.70 -3.94 12.08
CA PRO A 53 19.46 -2.51 12.19
C PRO A 53 20.71 -1.64 12.01
N GLY A 54 21.88 -2.16 12.41
CA GLY A 54 23.16 -1.46 12.27
C GLY A 54 23.87 -1.71 10.93
N ASN A 55 23.41 -2.70 10.15
CA ASN A 55 23.94 -3.03 8.82
C ASN A 55 22.81 -3.55 7.94
N PRO A 56 21.91 -2.67 7.43
CA PRO A 56 20.80 -3.09 6.58
C PRO A 56 21.30 -3.61 5.23
N VAL A 57 20.62 -4.62 4.69
CA VAL A 57 20.93 -5.22 3.38
C VAL A 57 19.75 -5.11 2.44
N LYS A 58 19.93 -4.42 1.30
CA LYS A 58 18.88 -4.33 0.27
C LYS A 58 18.71 -5.67 -0.42
N LEU A 59 17.48 -6.16 -0.50
CA LEU A 59 17.07 -7.42 -1.11
C LEU A 59 16.38 -7.23 -2.47
N GLY A 60 15.70 -6.11 -2.67
CA GLY A 60 14.97 -5.84 -3.90
C GLY A 60 14.56 -4.39 -4.01
N GLU A 61 14.12 -4.02 -5.20
CA GLU A 61 13.58 -2.70 -5.50
C GLU A 61 12.71 -2.73 -6.75
N MET A 62 11.78 -1.79 -6.84
CA MET A 62 11.07 -1.48 -8.06
C MET A 62 10.78 0.01 -8.11
N LYS A 63 11.04 0.65 -9.25
CA LYS A 63 10.69 2.06 -9.46
C LYS A 63 9.18 2.21 -9.51
N ASP A 64 8.70 3.27 -8.89
CA ASP A 64 7.33 3.69 -9.02
C ASP A 64 7.08 4.20 -10.45
N PRO A 65 6.05 3.72 -11.14
CA PRO A 65 5.74 4.15 -12.51
C PRO A 65 5.53 5.67 -12.64
N ASN A 66 4.94 6.30 -11.62
CA ASN A 66 4.64 7.74 -11.59
C ASN A 66 5.69 8.59 -10.88
N GLY A 67 6.62 7.96 -10.15
CA GLY A 67 7.72 8.65 -9.46
C GLY A 67 7.34 9.43 -8.21
N HIS A 68 6.20 9.13 -7.60
CA HIS A 68 5.68 9.78 -6.38
C HIS A 68 5.36 8.79 -5.26
N ASN A 69 6.14 7.71 -5.15
CA ASN A 69 5.93 6.69 -4.15
C ASN A 69 6.01 7.23 -2.73
N HIS A 70 4.87 7.23 -2.07
CA HIS A 70 4.66 7.74 -0.72
C HIS A 70 4.60 6.61 0.31
N ALA A 71 3.88 5.54 0.02
CA ALA A 71 3.65 4.42 0.92
C ALA A 71 3.87 3.09 0.20
N ALA A 72 4.37 2.07 0.92
CA ALA A 72 4.57 0.72 0.41
C ALA A 72 4.07 -0.31 1.43
N PHE A 73 3.02 -1.05 1.11
CA PHE A 73 2.41 -2.02 2.00
C PHE A 73 2.52 -3.44 1.41
N PRO A 74 3.26 -4.36 2.06
CA PRO A 74 3.37 -5.73 1.60
C PRO A 74 2.16 -6.55 2.04
N PHE A 75 1.65 -7.42 1.18
CA PHE A 75 0.65 -8.41 1.55
C PHE A 75 0.74 -9.69 0.71
N ILE A 76 0.23 -10.78 1.27
CA ILE A 76 0.04 -12.04 0.55
C ILE A 76 -1.45 -12.15 0.26
N SER A 77 -1.81 -12.23 -1.02
CA SER A 77 -3.20 -12.44 -1.41
C SER A 77 -3.68 -13.81 -0.92
N GLN A 78 -4.78 -13.81 -0.17
CA GLN A 78 -5.38 -15.05 0.36
C GLN A 78 -6.06 -15.87 -0.72
N SER A 79 -6.43 -15.23 -1.82
CA SER A 79 -7.18 -15.84 -2.92
C SER A 79 -6.29 -16.31 -4.08
N SER A 80 -5.08 -15.77 -4.23
CA SER A 80 -4.17 -16.14 -5.32
C SER A 80 -2.82 -16.67 -4.87
N ASP A 81 -2.52 -16.66 -3.57
CA ASP A 81 -1.21 -17.02 -2.98
C ASP A 81 -0.02 -16.21 -3.52
N LYS A 82 -0.28 -15.07 -4.20
CA LYS A 82 0.74 -14.18 -4.72
C LYS A 82 1.19 -13.17 -3.65
N PHE A 83 2.46 -12.80 -3.73
CA PHE A 83 3.03 -11.75 -2.87
C PHE A 83 3.06 -10.43 -3.62
N TYR A 84 2.37 -9.43 -3.07
CA TYR A 84 2.31 -8.09 -3.63
C TYR A 84 2.89 -7.05 -2.66
N ILE A 85 3.38 -5.96 -3.22
CA ILE A 85 3.58 -4.70 -2.52
C ILE A 85 2.67 -3.68 -3.18
N ILE A 86 1.79 -3.03 -2.40
CA ILE A 86 1.01 -1.91 -2.90
C ILE A 86 1.85 -0.65 -2.70
N ALA A 87 2.23 -0.01 -3.80
CA ALA A 87 2.89 1.28 -3.81
C ALA A 87 1.84 2.37 -3.99
N GLY A 88 1.71 3.28 -3.02
CA GLY A 88 0.80 4.41 -3.09
C GLY A 88 1.53 5.67 -3.54
N ASP A 89 0.99 6.36 -4.54
CA ASP A 89 1.44 7.68 -4.94
C ASP A 89 0.88 8.75 -4.01
N GLU A 90 1.64 9.79 -3.73
CA GLU A 90 1.08 11.00 -3.14
C GLU A 90 0.90 12.09 -4.19
N TYR A 91 -0.36 12.25 -4.62
CA TYR A 91 -0.78 13.41 -5.40
C TYR A 91 -1.91 14.11 -4.65
N GLY A 92 -1.74 15.39 -4.37
CA GLY A 92 -2.73 16.18 -3.60
C GLY A 92 -4.02 16.51 -4.38
N GLY A 93 -4.16 16.09 -5.62
CA GLY A 93 -5.28 16.45 -6.47
C GLY A 93 -5.29 17.92 -6.92
N GLU A 94 -4.32 18.74 -6.46
CA GLU A 94 -4.27 20.18 -6.72
C GLU A 94 -3.83 20.52 -8.16
N PHE A 95 -3.24 19.57 -8.86
CA PHE A 95 -2.72 19.76 -10.22
C PHE A 95 -3.47 18.94 -11.28
N GLY A 96 -4.67 18.42 -10.94
CA GLY A 96 -5.46 17.60 -11.87
C GLY A 96 -4.91 16.20 -12.09
N MET A 97 -3.94 15.77 -11.27
CA MET A 97 -3.43 14.41 -11.29
C MET A 97 -4.08 13.59 -10.17
N ALA A 98 -4.61 12.44 -10.52
CA ALA A 98 -5.11 11.48 -9.55
C ALA A 98 -3.97 10.66 -8.97
N GLY A 99 -4.00 10.42 -7.64
CA GLY A 99 -3.09 9.47 -7.00
C GLY A 99 -3.59 8.03 -7.16
N GLY A 100 -2.67 7.09 -7.27
CA GLY A 100 -2.95 5.68 -7.45
C GLY A 100 -2.34 4.79 -6.38
N PHE A 101 -2.88 3.58 -6.29
CA PHE A 101 -2.29 2.46 -5.55
C PHE A 101 -1.93 1.39 -6.56
N HIS A 102 -0.62 1.22 -6.78
CA HIS A 102 -0.03 0.32 -7.75
C HIS A 102 0.23 -1.04 -7.14
N PHE A 103 -0.28 -2.11 -7.74
CA PHE A 103 -0.09 -3.48 -7.28
C PHE A 103 1.14 -4.07 -7.96
N LEU A 104 2.23 -4.14 -7.21
CA LEU A 104 3.50 -4.67 -7.65
C LEU A 104 3.60 -6.14 -7.26
N ASP A 105 3.56 -7.05 -8.23
CA ASP A 105 3.72 -8.49 -8.02
C ASP A 105 5.20 -8.81 -7.83
N PHE A 106 5.55 -9.22 -6.63
CA PHE A 106 6.89 -9.66 -6.23
C PHE A 106 6.92 -11.17 -5.92
N THR A 107 5.99 -11.95 -6.44
CA THR A 107 5.98 -13.41 -6.26
C THR A 107 7.29 -14.03 -6.77
N ASP A 108 7.84 -13.50 -7.87
CA ASP A 108 9.27 -13.65 -8.23
C ASP A 108 10.02 -12.34 -7.91
N PRO A 109 10.80 -12.29 -6.83
CA PRO A 109 11.49 -11.06 -6.42
C PRO A 109 12.58 -10.59 -7.39
N ASN A 110 12.99 -11.43 -8.34
CA ASN A 110 14.00 -11.08 -9.37
C ASN A 110 13.36 -10.45 -10.61
N ASN A 111 12.05 -10.62 -10.79
CA ASN A 111 11.30 -10.11 -11.94
C ASN A 111 9.99 -9.47 -11.47
N PRO A 112 10.03 -8.39 -10.68
CA PRO A 112 8.82 -7.73 -10.22
C PRO A 112 8.12 -7.00 -11.37
N GLU A 113 6.78 -6.99 -11.34
CA GLU A 113 5.98 -6.31 -12.35
C GLU A 113 4.77 -5.60 -11.73
N GLU A 114 4.39 -4.47 -12.30
CA GLU A 114 3.11 -3.84 -12.00
C GLU A 114 2.01 -4.58 -12.75
N THR A 115 1.04 -5.14 -12.01
CA THR A 115 -0.07 -5.89 -12.61
C THR A 115 -1.36 -5.12 -12.65
N ALA A 116 -1.61 -4.25 -11.67
CA ALA A 116 -2.85 -3.52 -11.53
C ALA A 116 -2.65 -2.15 -10.88
N VAL A 117 -3.63 -1.27 -11.06
CA VAL A 117 -3.73 0.01 -10.36
C VAL A 117 -5.16 0.25 -9.89
N TYR A 118 -5.32 0.80 -8.69
CA TYR A 118 -6.57 1.38 -8.23
C TYR A 118 -6.40 2.90 -8.13
N GLN A 119 -7.14 3.64 -8.94
CA GLN A 119 -7.03 5.09 -9.03
C GLN A 119 -8.43 5.73 -9.11
N VAL A 120 -8.78 6.54 -8.10
CA VAL A 120 -10.02 7.32 -8.15
C VAL A 120 -9.79 8.57 -8.99
N PRO A 121 -10.56 8.80 -10.06
CA PRO A 121 -10.38 9.98 -10.90
C PRO A 121 -10.45 11.28 -10.11
N GLU A 122 -9.55 12.21 -10.41
CA GLU A 122 -9.49 13.57 -9.82
C GLU A 122 -9.28 13.63 -8.30
N ALA A 123 -8.95 12.51 -7.66
CA ALA A 123 -8.70 12.44 -6.22
C ALA A 123 -7.22 12.17 -5.91
N GLY A 124 -6.67 12.90 -4.96
CA GLY A 124 -5.34 12.66 -4.42
C GLY A 124 -5.35 11.51 -3.43
N SER A 125 -4.30 10.69 -3.43
CA SER A 125 -4.11 9.55 -2.53
C SER A 125 -3.07 9.84 -1.45
N HIS A 126 -3.16 9.11 -0.33
CA HIS A 126 -2.18 9.16 0.76
C HIS A 126 -1.89 7.75 1.27
N ASN A 127 -2.12 7.47 2.55
CA ASN A 127 -1.81 6.17 3.14
C ASN A 127 -2.92 5.14 2.88
N HIS A 128 -2.54 3.87 2.98
CA HIS A 128 -3.45 2.75 2.82
C HIS A 128 -3.10 1.63 3.81
N TRP A 129 -4.01 0.67 3.91
CA TRP A 129 -3.86 -0.55 4.69
C TRP A 129 -4.46 -1.72 3.95
N VAL A 130 -3.92 -2.92 4.15
CA VAL A 130 -4.53 -4.15 3.64
C VAL A 130 -4.97 -5.01 4.82
N HIS A 131 -6.18 -5.52 4.75
CA HIS A 131 -6.71 -6.50 5.70
C HIS A 131 -7.34 -7.68 4.94
N GLY A 132 -6.67 -8.83 4.97
CA GLY A 132 -7.01 -9.92 4.06
C GLY A 132 -6.88 -9.47 2.60
N ASP A 133 -7.85 -9.82 1.76
CA ASP A 133 -7.93 -9.33 0.38
C ASP A 133 -8.81 -8.07 0.26
N THR A 134 -8.68 -7.14 1.21
CA THR A 134 -9.36 -5.85 1.20
C THR A 134 -8.37 -4.71 1.36
N LEU A 135 -8.37 -3.79 0.40
CA LEU A 135 -7.61 -2.54 0.48
C LEU A 135 -8.47 -1.44 1.14
N LEU A 136 -7.93 -0.80 2.16
CA LEU A 136 -8.44 0.43 2.75
C LEU A 136 -7.58 1.57 2.24
N ALA A 137 -8.13 2.47 1.44
CA ALA A 137 -7.39 3.51 0.74
C ALA A 137 -7.84 4.90 1.17
N SER A 138 -6.90 5.72 1.63
CA SER A 138 -7.15 7.12 1.98
C SER A 138 -6.95 7.99 0.75
N TYR A 139 -8.04 8.65 0.36
CA TYR A 139 -8.02 9.64 -0.70
C TYR A 139 -8.38 10.99 -0.14
N TYR A 140 -7.50 11.94 -0.12
CA TYR A 140 -7.71 13.27 0.43
C TYR A 140 -9.16 13.76 0.31
N GLN A 141 -9.50 14.45 -0.77
CA GLN A 141 -10.87 14.90 -1.05
C GLN A 141 -11.79 13.77 -1.54
N GLY A 142 -11.23 12.64 -1.87
CA GLY A 142 -11.97 11.43 -2.30
C GLY A 142 -12.53 10.59 -1.14
N GLY A 143 -12.20 10.90 0.12
CA GLY A 143 -12.68 10.16 1.29
C GLY A 143 -11.95 8.84 1.54
N LEU A 144 -12.53 7.99 2.38
CA LEU A 144 -12.07 6.61 2.59
C LEU A 144 -12.70 5.71 1.53
N ARG A 145 -11.89 4.85 0.92
CA ARG A 145 -12.30 3.83 -0.06
C ARG A 145 -11.99 2.44 0.46
N VAL A 146 -12.91 1.51 0.23
CA VAL A 146 -12.77 0.09 0.56
C VAL A 146 -12.89 -0.70 -0.72
N VAL A 147 -11.85 -1.47 -1.06
CA VAL A 147 -11.72 -2.11 -2.35
C VAL A 147 -11.49 -3.60 -2.19
N ASP A 148 -12.23 -4.42 -2.94
CA ASP A 148 -12.00 -5.85 -3.06
C ASP A 148 -10.75 -6.09 -3.95
N ILE A 149 -9.71 -6.65 -3.34
CA ILE A 149 -8.46 -7.02 -4.00
C ILE A 149 -8.25 -8.54 -4.03
N SER A 150 -9.35 -9.30 -3.95
CA SER A 150 -9.33 -10.75 -4.08
C SER A 150 -9.16 -11.20 -5.54
N GLY A 151 -8.72 -12.44 -5.73
CA GLY A 151 -8.53 -13.04 -7.05
C GLY A 151 -7.36 -12.44 -7.83
N GLU A 152 -7.47 -12.47 -9.15
CA GLU A 152 -6.43 -11.92 -10.01
C GLU A 152 -6.47 -10.38 -10.02
N LEU A 153 -5.31 -9.77 -9.79
CA LEU A 153 -5.13 -8.32 -9.83
C LEU A 153 -4.47 -7.95 -11.17
N MET A 154 -5.27 -7.36 -12.07
CA MET A 154 -4.80 -6.97 -13.41
C MET A 154 -5.52 -5.71 -13.91
N GLY A 155 -4.76 -4.76 -14.43
CA GLY A 155 -5.29 -3.55 -15.07
C GLY A 155 -5.94 -2.56 -14.10
N ASP A 156 -6.97 -1.86 -14.54
CA ASP A 156 -7.65 -0.82 -13.77
C ASP A 156 -8.72 -1.40 -12.85
N ILE A 157 -8.40 -1.48 -11.56
CA ILE A 157 -9.27 -2.03 -10.50
C ILE A 157 -10.50 -1.14 -10.25
N TYR A 158 -10.36 0.19 -10.41
CA TYR A 158 -11.48 1.11 -10.28
C TYR A 158 -12.50 0.93 -11.41
N ALA A 159 -12.03 0.87 -12.66
CA ALA A 159 -12.88 0.64 -13.82
C ALA A 159 -13.58 -0.73 -13.79
N GLN A 160 -13.01 -1.72 -13.12
CA GLN A 160 -13.63 -3.04 -12.89
C GLN A 160 -14.77 -3.00 -11.85
N GLY A 161 -15.00 -1.87 -11.18
CA GLY A 161 -16.05 -1.73 -10.18
C GLY A 161 -15.78 -2.50 -8.90
N ARG A 162 -14.50 -2.69 -8.52
CA ARG A 162 -14.10 -3.45 -7.33
C ARG A 162 -14.13 -2.63 -6.03
N GLU A 163 -14.51 -1.35 -6.09
CA GLU A 163 -14.83 -0.57 -4.90
C GLU A 163 -16.12 -1.09 -4.26
N ILE A 164 -16.05 -1.58 -3.01
CA ILE A 164 -17.18 -2.18 -2.29
C ILE A 164 -17.81 -1.25 -1.27
N ALA A 165 -17.09 -0.22 -0.84
CA ALA A 165 -17.62 0.81 0.06
C ALA A 165 -16.83 2.12 -0.08
N TYR A 166 -17.50 3.19 0.24
CA TYR A 166 -16.95 4.55 0.25
C TYR A 166 -17.54 5.34 1.42
N PHE A 167 -16.70 6.12 2.09
CA PHE A 167 -17.14 7.02 3.14
C PHE A 167 -16.60 8.43 2.93
N ASN A 168 -17.53 9.40 2.91
CA ASN A 168 -17.22 10.82 2.81
C ASN A 168 -17.35 11.47 4.19
N SER A 169 -16.22 11.91 4.75
CA SER A 169 -16.10 12.53 6.07
C SER A 169 -16.40 14.03 6.10
N SER A 170 -16.95 14.61 5.01
CA SER A 170 -17.19 16.05 4.97
C SER A 170 -18.17 16.51 6.07
N ASP A 171 -17.80 17.57 6.78
CA ASP A 171 -18.59 18.17 7.85
C ASP A 171 -18.70 19.70 7.62
N PRO A 172 -19.91 20.30 7.75
CA PRO A 172 -20.06 21.76 7.67
C PRO A 172 -19.33 22.52 8.78
N LYS A 173 -18.92 21.83 9.86
CA LYS A 173 -18.15 22.38 10.97
C LYS A 173 -16.65 22.05 10.91
N GLY A 174 -16.22 21.36 9.86
CA GLY A 174 -14.81 21.04 9.64
C GLY A 174 -13.95 22.29 9.49
N TYR A 175 -12.63 22.14 9.62
CA TYR A 175 -11.67 23.25 9.43
C TYR A 175 -11.84 23.92 8.06
N VAL A 176 -12.05 23.15 7.04
CA VAL A 176 -12.58 23.59 5.74
C VAL A 176 -13.96 22.94 5.58
N ALA A 177 -15.01 23.76 5.65
CA ALA A 177 -16.39 23.29 5.65
C ALA A 177 -16.73 22.45 4.41
N ASN A 178 -17.43 21.34 4.62
CA ASN A 178 -17.92 20.43 3.58
C ASN A 178 -16.82 19.81 2.69
N ARG A 179 -15.60 19.72 3.18
CA ARG A 179 -14.46 19.15 2.43
C ARG A 179 -13.82 18.01 3.24
N PRO A 180 -13.82 16.77 2.75
CA PRO A 180 -13.03 15.71 3.34
C PRO A 180 -11.55 15.92 3.00
N ASN A 181 -10.67 15.43 3.85
CA ASN A 181 -9.22 15.41 3.61
C ASN A 181 -8.62 14.19 4.33
N VAL A 182 -9.00 12.99 3.85
CA VAL A 182 -8.64 11.72 4.48
C VAL A 182 -7.16 11.43 4.25
N TRP A 183 -6.45 11.19 5.35
CA TRP A 183 -5.00 11.08 5.40
C TRP A 183 -4.50 9.64 5.58
N GLY A 184 -5.02 8.94 6.60
CA GLY A 184 -4.58 7.59 6.91
C GLY A 184 -5.71 6.75 7.49
N THR A 185 -5.65 5.45 7.26
CA THR A 185 -6.66 4.49 7.67
C THR A 185 -6.03 3.26 8.30
N MET A 186 -6.72 2.63 9.25
CA MET A 186 -6.32 1.36 9.84
C MET A 186 -7.52 0.57 10.38
N PRO A 187 -7.56 -0.76 10.21
CA PRO A 187 -8.55 -1.62 10.87
C PRO A 187 -8.13 -1.90 12.31
N TYR A 188 -9.07 -1.85 13.24
CA TYR A 188 -8.84 -2.25 14.61
C TYR A 188 -10.12 -2.76 15.27
N LYS A 189 -10.07 -3.96 15.87
CA LYS A 189 -11.20 -4.58 16.59
C LYS A 189 -12.53 -4.60 15.82
N GLY A 190 -12.48 -4.92 14.53
CA GLY A 190 -13.67 -5.02 13.67
C GLY A 190 -14.25 -3.68 13.20
N LEU A 191 -13.55 -2.58 13.45
CA LEU A 191 -13.88 -1.25 12.96
C LEU A 191 -12.75 -0.74 12.06
N ILE A 192 -13.08 0.21 11.21
CA ILE A 192 -12.11 0.96 10.41
C ILE A 192 -12.01 2.37 11.01
N TYR A 193 -10.82 2.72 11.44
CA TYR A 193 -10.51 4.08 11.91
C TYR A 193 -9.76 4.81 10.81
N PHE A 194 -10.04 6.09 10.64
CA PHE A 194 -9.27 6.92 9.72
C PHE A 194 -9.16 8.37 10.22
N SER A 195 -8.07 9.01 9.86
CA SER A 195 -7.84 10.43 10.15
C SER A 195 -8.22 11.29 8.95
N ASP A 196 -8.87 12.39 9.23
CA ASP A 196 -9.19 13.44 8.27
C ASP A 196 -8.63 14.76 8.79
N MET A 197 -7.79 15.44 8.00
CA MET A 197 -7.13 16.69 8.43
C MET A 197 -8.09 17.84 8.67
N ASN A 198 -9.27 17.83 8.04
CA ASN A 198 -10.28 18.86 8.22
C ASN A 198 -11.28 18.52 9.34
N ASN A 199 -11.52 17.21 9.55
CA ASN A 199 -12.70 16.74 10.30
C ASN A 199 -12.32 15.83 11.49
N GLY A 200 -11.03 15.54 11.70
CA GLY A 200 -10.55 14.80 12.87
C GLY A 200 -10.53 13.27 12.68
N LEU A 201 -10.70 12.53 13.77
CA LEU A 201 -10.69 11.06 13.80
C LEU A 201 -12.11 10.53 13.67
N TRP A 202 -12.26 9.56 12.80
CA TRP A 202 -13.51 8.86 12.52
C TRP A 202 -13.41 7.38 12.85
#